data_23ff55d04016a5e281899f6818e50f52
#
_entry.id   23ff55d04016a5e281899f6818e50f52
#
_cell.length_a   1.000
_cell.length_b   1.000
_cell.length_c   1.000
_cell.angle_alpha   90.00
_cell.angle_beta   90.00
_cell.angle_gamma   90.00
#
_symmetry.space_group_name_H-M   'P 1'
#
loop_
_entity.id
_entity.type
_entity.pdbx_description
1 polymer ?
#
loop_
_entity_poly.entity_id
_entity_poly.type
_entity_poly.pdbx_seq_one_letter_code
_entity_poly.pdbx_strand_id
1 'polypeptide(L)'
;LARSRGLGDVYKRQINRWMLSKLPAAWLSGVRLALIDEDKCEVKVRFKWINQNPYRSMFWAVQGMAAELTTGMLLTKSIQDSNTSISMLLVSNKSNFHKKAVGKITFTCNEGEIAKQLINSTIKNFSSKAWLKAKGYDEDGDLVSEFEFEWSCKKRKNG
;
A
#
# COMPACT_ATOMS: atom_id res chain seq x y z
N LEU A 1 -12.77 -18.26 -14.20
CA LEU A 1 -12.04 -18.18 -12.91
C LEU A 1 -10.52 -18.34 -13.06
N ALA A 2 -10.02 -19.24 -13.93
CA ALA A 2 -8.57 -19.43 -14.16
C ALA A 2 -7.91 -18.26 -14.91
N ARG A 3 -8.63 -17.59 -15.80
CA ARG A 3 -8.12 -16.48 -16.62
C ARG A 3 -7.89 -15.21 -15.81
N SER A 4 -8.71 -14.94 -14.79
CA SER A 4 -8.56 -13.78 -13.91
C SER A 4 -7.39 -13.93 -12.92
N ARG A 5 -7.10 -15.15 -12.46
CA ARG A 5 -5.94 -15.44 -11.60
C ARG A 5 -4.61 -15.21 -12.33
N GLY A 6 -4.52 -15.61 -13.60
CA GLY A 6 -3.32 -15.40 -14.41
C GLY A 6 -2.99 -13.93 -14.66
N LEU A 7 -3.98 -13.08 -14.90
CA LEU A 7 -3.82 -11.63 -15.09
C LEU A 7 -3.35 -10.94 -13.80
N GLY A 8 -3.91 -11.32 -12.64
CA GLY A 8 -3.47 -10.81 -11.34
C GLY A 8 -2.03 -11.16 -10.99
N ASP A 9 -1.58 -12.37 -11.35
CA ASP A 9 -0.21 -12.80 -11.11
C ASP A 9 0.80 -12.08 -12.03
N VAL A 10 0.44 -11.83 -13.28
CA VAL A 10 1.26 -11.02 -14.21
C VAL A 10 1.40 -9.59 -13.68
N TYR A 11 0.30 -8.96 -13.30
CA TYR A 11 0.30 -7.61 -12.75
C TYR A 11 1.14 -7.50 -11.47
N LYS A 12 1.00 -8.44 -10.57
CA LYS A 12 1.82 -8.54 -9.35
C LYS A 12 3.33 -8.62 -9.64
N ARG A 13 3.73 -9.43 -10.63
CA ARG A 13 5.14 -9.54 -11.05
C ARG A 13 5.65 -8.24 -11.64
N GLN A 14 4.84 -7.55 -12.45
CA GLN A 14 5.19 -6.26 -13.03
C GLN A 14 5.40 -5.19 -11.95
N ILE A 15 4.50 -5.10 -10.97
CA ILE A 15 4.62 -4.17 -9.85
C ILE A 15 5.86 -4.46 -9.01
N ASN A 16 6.12 -5.72 -8.68
CA ASN A 16 7.32 -6.08 -7.91
C ASN A 16 8.63 -5.77 -8.68
N ARG A 17 8.65 -5.90 -10.00
CA ARG A 17 9.78 -5.45 -10.83
C ARG A 17 9.91 -3.93 -10.86
N TRP A 18 8.79 -3.23 -10.98
CA TRP A 18 8.74 -1.77 -10.94
C TRP A 18 9.26 -1.24 -9.60
N MET A 19 8.90 -1.89 -8.48
CA MET A 19 9.39 -1.55 -7.16
C MET A 19 10.92 -1.59 -7.06
N LEU A 20 11.58 -2.56 -7.69
CA LEU A 20 13.05 -2.64 -7.68
C LEU A 20 13.70 -1.37 -8.25
N SER A 21 13.09 -0.76 -9.27
CA SER A 21 13.62 0.43 -9.93
C SER A 21 13.11 1.75 -9.33
N LYS A 22 11.90 1.78 -8.80
CA LYS A 22 11.22 3.02 -8.36
C LYS A 22 11.09 3.14 -6.84
N LEU A 23 11.09 2.01 -6.13
CA LEU A 23 11.03 1.93 -4.67
C LEU A 23 12.14 1.01 -4.12
N PRO A 24 13.42 1.29 -4.42
CA PRO A 24 14.52 0.37 -4.09
C PRO A 24 14.65 0.13 -2.58
N ALA A 25 14.41 1.11 -1.73
CA ALA A 25 14.45 0.95 -0.27
C ALA A 25 13.42 -0.08 0.22
N ALA A 26 12.20 0.00 -0.27
CA ALA A 26 11.13 -0.97 0.06
C ALA A 26 11.48 -2.37 -0.49
N TRP A 27 11.99 -2.44 -1.71
CA TRP A 27 12.42 -3.69 -2.34
C TRP A 27 13.53 -4.37 -1.54
N LEU A 28 14.60 -3.65 -1.19
CA LEU A 28 15.74 -4.17 -0.42
C LEU A 28 15.32 -4.59 0.98
N SER A 29 14.37 -3.88 1.59
CA SER A 29 13.79 -4.24 2.89
C SER A 29 12.89 -5.48 2.84
N GLY A 30 12.64 -6.04 1.66
CA GLY A 30 11.84 -7.26 1.49
C GLY A 30 10.34 -7.03 1.34
N VAL A 31 9.89 -5.79 1.13
CA VAL A 31 8.49 -5.46 0.87
C VAL A 31 8.08 -5.98 -0.50
N ARG A 32 6.97 -6.73 -0.57
CA ARG A 32 6.46 -7.34 -1.80
C ARG A 32 4.95 -7.26 -1.88
N LEU A 33 4.45 -6.84 -3.03
CA LEU A 33 3.03 -6.91 -3.34
C LEU A 33 2.60 -8.38 -3.42
N ALA A 34 1.58 -8.75 -2.66
CA ALA A 34 1.05 -10.11 -2.60
C ALA A 34 -0.29 -10.24 -3.34
N LEU A 35 -1.16 -9.24 -3.24
CA LEU A 35 -2.45 -9.21 -3.89
C LEU A 35 -2.88 -7.76 -4.14
N ILE A 36 -3.56 -7.53 -5.26
CA ILE A 36 -4.28 -6.29 -5.53
C ILE A 36 -5.48 -6.58 -6.40
N ASP A 37 -6.63 -6.08 -5.99
CA ASP A 37 -7.86 -6.02 -6.77
C ASP A 37 -8.54 -4.65 -6.60
N GLU A 38 -9.82 -4.52 -6.93
CA GLU A 38 -10.55 -3.25 -6.84
C GLU A 38 -10.86 -2.83 -5.40
N ASP A 39 -10.94 -3.78 -4.49
CA ASP A 39 -11.42 -3.59 -3.12
C ASP A 39 -10.32 -3.64 -2.09
N LYS A 40 -9.24 -4.39 -2.37
CA LYS A 40 -8.16 -4.58 -1.40
C LYS A 40 -6.77 -4.68 -2.04
N CYS A 41 -5.78 -4.38 -1.21
CA CYS A 41 -4.38 -4.61 -1.51
C CYS A 41 -3.67 -5.26 -0.32
N GLU A 42 -2.87 -6.29 -0.59
CA GLU A 42 -2.04 -6.96 0.41
C GLU A 42 -0.56 -6.85 0.03
N VAL A 43 0.24 -6.50 1.02
CA VAL A 43 1.70 -6.40 0.91
C VAL A 43 2.31 -7.25 2.03
N LYS A 44 3.32 -8.04 1.70
CA LYS A 44 4.03 -8.91 2.64
C LYS A 44 5.47 -8.45 2.83
N VAL A 45 5.93 -8.57 4.06
CA VAL A 45 7.33 -8.37 4.42
C VAL A 45 7.71 -9.36 5.52
N ARG A 46 8.87 -10.01 5.36
CA ARG A 46 9.40 -10.93 6.37
C ARG A 46 10.50 -10.26 7.18
N PHE A 47 10.47 -10.44 8.49
CA PHE A 47 11.55 -10.01 9.37
C PHE A 47 12.86 -10.69 8.99
N LYS A 48 13.88 -9.89 8.74
CA LYS A 48 15.24 -10.32 8.38
C LYS A 48 16.25 -9.34 8.98
N TRP A 49 17.53 -9.74 8.97
CA TRP A 49 18.63 -8.87 9.42
C TRP A 49 18.60 -7.47 8.78
N ILE A 50 18.34 -7.37 7.49
CA ILE A 50 18.35 -6.07 6.76
C ILE A 50 17.27 -5.09 7.21
N ASN A 51 16.19 -5.58 7.82
CA ASN A 51 15.06 -4.74 8.24
C ASN A 51 14.82 -4.75 9.74
N GLN A 52 15.80 -5.22 10.52
CA GLN A 52 15.70 -5.29 11.97
C GLN A 52 15.94 -3.95 12.65
N ASN A 53 15.39 -3.81 13.85
CA ASN A 53 15.76 -2.81 14.83
C ASN A 53 16.66 -3.43 15.93
N PRO A 54 17.25 -2.62 16.85
CA PRO A 54 18.09 -3.14 17.92
C PRO A 54 17.39 -4.08 18.92
N TYR A 55 16.06 -4.13 18.87
CA TYR A 55 15.21 -4.93 19.78
C TYR A 55 14.78 -6.28 19.16
N ARG A 56 15.46 -6.72 18.10
CA ARG A 56 15.21 -8.00 17.40
C ARG A 56 13.78 -8.14 16.88
N SER A 57 13.28 -7.07 16.27
CA SER A 57 12.01 -7.04 15.55
C SER A 57 12.14 -6.13 14.33
N MET A 58 11.14 -6.14 13.47
CA MET A 58 11.15 -5.31 12.27
C MET A 58 11.10 -3.82 12.63
N PHE A 59 11.99 -3.04 12.02
CA PHE A 59 12.03 -1.60 12.17
C PHE A 59 10.69 -0.98 11.72
N TRP A 60 10.15 -0.06 12.52
CA TRP A 60 8.82 0.51 12.28
C TRP A 60 8.68 1.15 10.89
N ALA A 61 9.75 1.77 10.37
CA ALA A 61 9.72 2.42 9.05
C ALA A 61 9.52 1.39 7.92
N VAL A 62 10.04 0.16 8.08
CA VAL A 62 9.79 -0.93 7.12
C VAL A 62 8.33 -1.36 7.15
N GLN A 63 7.73 -1.43 8.33
CA GLN A 63 6.29 -1.65 8.47
C GLN A 63 5.49 -0.54 7.79
N GLY A 64 5.91 0.72 7.98
CA GLY A 64 5.32 1.89 7.33
C GLY A 64 5.41 1.84 5.80
N MET A 65 6.55 1.44 5.24
CA MET A 65 6.70 1.25 3.79
C MET A 65 5.73 0.20 3.24
N ALA A 66 5.57 -0.93 3.94
CA ALA A 66 4.65 -1.98 3.54
C ALA A 66 3.19 -1.55 3.66
N ALA A 67 2.83 -0.87 4.74
CA ALA A 67 1.48 -0.36 4.97
C ALA A 67 1.10 0.74 3.96
N GLU A 68 2.00 1.71 3.73
CA GLU A 68 1.79 2.79 2.77
C GLU A 68 1.57 2.25 1.36
N LEU A 69 2.35 1.25 0.95
CA LEU A 69 2.23 0.64 -0.36
C LEU A 69 0.84 0.05 -0.60
N THR A 70 0.17 -0.50 0.43
CA THR A 70 -1.19 -1.04 0.27
C THR A 70 -2.19 0.05 -0.13
N THR A 71 -2.15 1.19 0.54
CA THR A 71 -3.07 2.31 0.29
C THR A 71 -2.73 3.04 -1.01
N GLY A 72 -1.43 3.27 -1.26
CA GLY A 72 -0.95 3.92 -2.47
C GLY A 72 -1.25 3.13 -3.74
N MET A 73 -1.17 1.80 -3.68
CA MET A 73 -1.48 0.94 -4.83
C MET A 73 -2.98 0.90 -5.14
N LEU A 74 -3.86 0.91 -4.13
CA LEU A 74 -5.31 1.03 -4.36
C LEU A 74 -5.66 2.35 -5.05
N LEU A 75 -5.06 3.45 -4.60
CA LEU A 75 -5.24 4.76 -5.24
C LEU A 75 -4.68 4.77 -6.67
N THR A 76 -3.49 4.23 -6.88
CA THR A 76 -2.87 4.14 -8.20
C THR A 76 -3.77 3.36 -9.17
N LYS A 77 -4.31 2.22 -8.72
CA LYS A 77 -5.26 1.44 -9.52
C LYS A 77 -6.53 2.25 -9.84
N SER A 78 -7.12 2.90 -8.86
CA SER A 78 -8.32 3.73 -9.05
C SER A 78 -8.07 4.91 -10.00
N ILE A 79 -6.88 5.52 -9.96
CA ILE A 79 -6.47 6.56 -10.91
C ILE A 79 -6.37 5.99 -12.33
N GLN A 80 -5.73 4.83 -12.50
CA GLN A 80 -5.61 4.17 -13.81
C GLN A 80 -6.99 3.83 -14.39
N ASP A 81 -7.89 3.27 -13.57
CA ASP A 81 -9.25 2.89 -13.99
C ASP A 81 -10.09 4.12 -14.37
N SER A 82 -9.82 5.29 -13.80
CA SER A 82 -10.51 6.54 -14.12
C SER A 82 -10.12 7.17 -15.46
N ASN A 83 -9.03 6.73 -16.08
CA ASN A 83 -8.42 7.34 -17.27
C ASN A 83 -8.18 8.87 -17.15
N THR A 84 -8.01 9.36 -15.93
CA THR A 84 -7.80 10.78 -15.62
C THR A 84 -6.38 10.98 -15.07
N SER A 85 -5.70 12.03 -15.53
CA SER A 85 -4.37 12.38 -15.01
C SER A 85 -4.51 13.05 -13.64
N ILE A 86 -4.15 12.31 -12.59
CA ILE A 86 -4.20 12.75 -11.20
C ILE A 86 -2.82 12.56 -10.56
N SER A 87 -2.36 13.58 -9.84
CA SER A 87 -1.21 13.47 -8.93
C SER A 87 -1.70 13.16 -7.53
N MET A 88 -0.95 12.36 -6.80
CA MET A 88 -1.22 12.02 -5.41
C MET A 88 -0.01 12.35 -4.53
N LEU A 89 -0.28 12.74 -3.28
CA LEU A 89 0.72 13.06 -2.28
C LEU A 89 0.25 12.57 -0.92
N LEU A 90 1.11 11.84 -0.22
CA LEU A 90 0.90 11.52 1.19
C LEU A 90 1.19 12.77 2.04
N VAL A 91 0.17 13.28 2.73
CA VAL A 91 0.30 14.53 3.50
C VAL A 91 0.40 14.32 5.00
N SER A 92 -0.10 13.20 5.51
CA SER A 92 -0.07 12.88 6.94
C SER A 92 -0.16 11.39 7.18
N ASN A 93 0.35 10.92 8.30
CA ASN A 93 0.15 9.55 8.74
C ASN A 93 0.01 9.46 10.26
N LYS A 94 -0.63 8.38 10.72
CA LYS A 94 -0.73 7.98 12.12
C LYS A 94 -0.45 6.48 12.20
N SER A 95 0.18 6.04 13.28
CA SER A 95 0.46 4.62 13.48
C SER A 95 0.34 4.22 14.94
N ASN A 96 -0.11 2.98 15.15
CA ASN A 96 -0.16 2.33 16.44
C ASN A 96 0.50 0.95 16.33
N PHE A 97 1.30 0.60 17.32
CA PHE A 97 2.03 -0.65 17.38
C PHE A 97 1.57 -1.46 18.58
N HIS A 98 1.15 -2.70 18.35
CA HIS A 98 0.53 -3.55 19.36
C HIS A 98 1.41 -4.72 19.76
N LYS A 99 2.30 -5.19 18.87
CA LYS A 99 3.13 -6.36 19.04
C LYS A 99 4.44 -6.20 18.25
N LYS A 100 5.53 -6.81 18.73
CA LYS A 100 6.77 -6.88 17.95
C LYS A 100 6.53 -7.59 16.61
N ALA A 101 6.96 -6.97 15.53
CA ALA A 101 6.86 -7.54 14.19
C ALA A 101 8.01 -8.54 13.96
N VAL A 102 7.73 -9.83 14.05
CA VAL A 102 8.64 -10.95 13.76
C VAL A 102 7.98 -11.94 12.82
N GLY A 103 8.77 -12.72 12.09
CA GLY A 103 8.23 -13.59 11.06
C GLY A 103 7.74 -12.82 9.83
N LYS A 104 6.70 -13.32 9.18
CA LYS A 104 6.07 -12.71 8.03
C LYS A 104 4.89 -11.87 8.47
N ILE A 105 4.90 -10.59 8.10
CA ILE A 105 3.79 -9.66 8.34
C ILE A 105 3.09 -9.40 7.02
N THR A 106 1.77 -9.48 7.04
CA THR A 106 0.90 -9.14 5.91
C THR A 106 0.14 -7.86 6.25
N PHE A 107 0.43 -6.81 5.51
CA PHE A 107 -0.33 -5.56 5.57
C PHE A 107 -1.47 -5.60 4.57
N THR A 108 -2.65 -5.19 5.00
CA THR A 108 -3.86 -5.21 4.18
C THR A 108 -4.59 -3.87 4.29
N CYS A 109 -4.97 -3.32 3.15
CA CYS A 109 -5.94 -2.24 3.05
C CYS A 109 -7.18 -2.76 2.31
N ASN A 110 -8.35 -2.67 2.94
CA ASN A 110 -9.63 -3.12 2.40
C ASN A 110 -10.54 -1.94 2.00
N GLU A 111 -9.97 -0.80 1.72
CA GLU A 111 -10.71 0.45 1.52
C GLU A 111 -10.73 0.90 0.04
N GLY A 112 -10.90 -0.07 -0.88
CA GLY A 112 -11.01 0.22 -2.31
C GLY A 112 -12.15 1.18 -2.65
N GLU A 113 -13.28 1.09 -1.93
CA GLU A 113 -14.41 2.02 -2.13
C GLU A 113 -14.04 3.46 -1.74
N ILE A 114 -13.32 3.66 -0.63
CA ILE A 114 -12.84 5.00 -0.23
C ILE A 114 -11.86 5.53 -1.28
N ALA A 115 -10.98 4.69 -1.81
CA ALA A 115 -10.07 5.06 -2.88
C ALA A 115 -10.83 5.53 -4.14
N LYS A 116 -11.84 4.78 -4.57
CA LYS A 116 -12.71 5.15 -5.71
C LYS A 116 -13.42 6.49 -5.46
N GLN A 117 -14.01 6.67 -4.27
CA GLN A 117 -14.69 7.92 -3.89
C GLN A 117 -13.74 9.12 -3.88
N LEU A 118 -12.51 8.95 -3.37
CA LEU A 118 -11.49 10.00 -3.40
C LEU A 118 -11.16 10.43 -4.83
N ILE A 119 -10.98 9.47 -5.75
CA ILE A 119 -10.69 9.78 -7.15
C ILE A 119 -11.87 10.46 -7.83
N ASN A 120 -13.09 9.98 -7.64
CA ASN A 120 -14.30 10.59 -8.18
C ASN A 120 -14.49 12.04 -7.66
N SER A 121 -14.28 12.27 -6.37
CA SER A 121 -14.31 13.61 -5.77
C SER A 121 -13.23 14.53 -6.35
N THR A 122 -12.03 13.98 -6.60
CA THR A 122 -10.93 14.74 -7.20
C THR A 122 -11.24 15.14 -8.65
N ILE A 123 -11.86 14.26 -9.42
CA ILE A 123 -12.29 14.56 -10.79
C ILE A 123 -13.33 15.69 -10.79
N LYS A 124 -14.29 15.63 -9.87
CA LYS A 124 -15.38 16.61 -9.76
C LYS A 124 -14.92 17.96 -9.22
N ASN A 125 -14.10 17.96 -8.16
CA ASN A 125 -13.75 19.17 -7.40
C ASN A 125 -12.33 19.65 -7.66
N PHE A 126 -11.60 19.07 -8.62
CA PHE A 126 -10.21 19.32 -8.97
C PHE A 126 -9.20 18.82 -7.93
N SER A 127 -9.49 18.84 -6.67
CA SER A 127 -8.67 18.27 -5.60
C SER A 127 -9.52 17.70 -4.47
N SER A 128 -9.03 16.69 -3.80
CA SER A 128 -9.69 16.09 -2.64
C SER A 128 -8.68 15.37 -1.75
N LYS A 129 -9.08 15.08 -0.51
CA LYS A 129 -8.28 14.33 0.46
C LYS A 129 -9.12 13.25 1.12
N ALA A 130 -8.48 12.15 1.48
CA ALA A 130 -9.09 11.10 2.30
C ALA A 130 -8.04 10.34 3.10
N TRP A 131 -8.48 9.74 4.20
CA TRP A 131 -7.70 8.81 5.00
C TRP A 131 -7.99 7.38 4.55
N LEU A 132 -6.91 6.59 4.35
CA LEU A 132 -6.98 5.16 4.12
C LEU A 132 -6.18 4.42 5.21
N LYS A 133 -6.69 3.26 5.62
CA LYS A 133 -6.14 2.45 6.71
C LYS A 133 -5.49 1.17 6.17
N ALA A 134 -4.38 0.81 6.79
CA ALA A 134 -3.72 -0.46 6.58
C ALA A 134 -3.45 -1.13 7.93
N LYS A 135 -3.71 -2.44 8.02
CA LYS A 135 -3.46 -3.26 9.21
C LYS A 135 -2.45 -4.35 8.89
N GLY A 136 -1.48 -4.52 9.77
CA GLY A 136 -0.46 -5.55 9.68
C GLY A 136 -0.75 -6.70 10.63
N TYR A 137 -0.80 -7.92 10.10
CA TYR A 137 -1.03 -9.16 10.84
C TYR A 137 0.15 -10.10 10.71
N ASP A 138 0.50 -10.78 11.79
CA ASP A 138 1.51 -11.85 11.77
C ASP A 138 0.95 -13.18 11.27
N GLU A 139 1.78 -14.23 11.28
CA GLU A 139 1.41 -15.57 10.82
C GLU A 139 0.38 -16.26 11.73
N ASP A 140 0.24 -15.82 12.98
CA ASP A 140 -0.76 -16.30 13.94
C ASP A 140 -2.10 -15.57 13.79
N GLY A 141 -2.18 -14.55 12.95
CA GLY A 141 -3.35 -13.71 12.75
C GLY A 141 -3.50 -12.58 13.77
N ASP A 142 -2.49 -12.33 14.59
CA ASP A 142 -2.48 -11.23 15.55
C ASP A 142 -2.20 -9.89 14.88
N LEU A 143 -2.91 -8.85 15.31
CA LEU A 143 -2.68 -7.49 14.88
C LEU A 143 -1.36 -6.99 15.46
N VAL A 144 -0.40 -6.67 14.56
CA VAL A 144 0.93 -6.20 14.93
C VAL A 144 0.99 -4.68 14.94
N SER A 145 0.47 -4.04 13.92
CA SER A 145 0.46 -2.59 13.78
C SER A 145 -0.67 -2.11 12.87
N GLU A 146 -1.05 -0.85 13.05
CA GLU A 146 -2.05 -0.16 12.24
C GLU A 146 -1.48 1.17 11.76
N PHE A 147 -1.80 1.52 10.52
CA PHE A 147 -1.43 2.79 9.91
C PHE A 147 -2.65 3.45 9.29
N GLU A 148 -2.73 4.76 9.41
CA GLU A 148 -3.66 5.60 8.68
C GLU A 148 -2.85 6.60 7.86
N PHE A 149 -3.19 6.74 6.57
CA PHE A 149 -2.51 7.64 5.65
C PHE A 149 -3.51 8.62 5.04
N GLU A 150 -3.25 9.91 5.20
CA GLU A 150 -4.01 10.96 4.53
C GLU A 150 -3.40 11.21 3.16
N TRP A 151 -4.16 10.89 2.14
CA TRP A 151 -3.79 11.12 0.76
C TRP A 151 -4.47 12.36 0.19
N SER A 152 -3.69 13.21 -0.45
CA SER A 152 -4.18 14.34 -1.24
C SER A 152 -4.06 14.01 -2.72
N CYS A 153 -5.17 14.07 -3.43
CA CYS A 153 -5.23 13.88 -4.87
C CYS A 153 -5.60 15.19 -5.58
N LYS A 154 -4.95 15.46 -6.71
CA LYS A 154 -5.18 16.65 -7.52
C LYS A 154 -5.17 16.33 -8.99
N LYS A 155 -6.20 16.78 -9.71
CA LYS A 155 -6.26 16.67 -11.16
C LYS A 155 -5.15 17.51 -11.79
N ARG A 156 -4.40 16.92 -12.72
CA ARG A 156 -3.38 17.68 -13.46
C ARG A 156 -4.06 18.53 -14.53
N LYS A 157 -3.63 19.77 -14.66
CA LYS A 157 -3.99 20.57 -15.83
C LYS A 157 -3.29 19.94 -17.03
N ASN A 158 -4.06 19.64 -18.08
CA ASN A 158 -3.44 19.27 -19.35
C ASN A 158 -2.58 20.47 -19.78
N GLY A 159 -1.26 20.27 -19.82
CA GLY A 159 -0.35 21.24 -20.40
C GLY A 159 -0.49 21.26 -21.91
#